data_d313b0e214f69c346b0c2b74506e83cb
#
_entry.id   d313b0e214f69c346b0c2b74506e83cb
#
_cell.length_a   1.000
_cell.length_b   1.000
_cell.length_c   1.000
_cell.angle_alpha   90.00
_cell.angle_beta   90.00
_cell.angle_gamma   90.00
#
_symmetry.space_group_name_H-M   'P 1'
#
loop_
_entity.id
_entity.type
_entity.pdbx_description
1 polymer ?
#
loop_
_entity_poly.entity_id
_entity_poly.type
_entity_poly.pdbx_seq_one_letter_code
_entity_poly.pdbx_strand_id
1 'polypeptide(L)'
;MRGHVISNDSEELSHSQFLTTVALFEGGLLVAAFLGGWLLECPPTATLSWSLEDFGLGLLAICALSNSEAMKKIRAFQRDTIGHLLDECRWYDIVLLALLAGVCEEVLFRGFLFLWLVRFNSVIAVLVSNLAFGAAHAATPLYGIMAAFLGLYLTALIAADPTPNLLIPITAHTLYDIAAFALVLRDYRRQQR
;
A
#
# COMPACT_ATOMS: atom_id res chain seq x y z
N MET A 1 44.68 16.97 21.57
CA MET A 1 43.70 17.20 20.51
C MET A 1 42.58 16.14 20.70
N ARG A 2 41.45 16.53 21.26
CA ARG A 2 40.29 15.63 21.39
C ARG A 2 39.46 15.77 20.11
N GLY A 3 39.40 14.69 19.31
CA GLY A 3 38.56 14.64 18.14
C GLY A 3 37.07 14.82 18.52
N HIS A 4 36.45 15.81 17.98
CA HIS A 4 35.02 16.02 18.02
C HIS A 4 34.40 14.93 17.16
N VAL A 5 33.81 13.92 17.80
CA VAL A 5 32.90 12.96 17.14
C VAL A 5 31.66 13.76 16.82
N ILE A 6 31.43 14.08 15.56
CA ILE A 6 30.17 14.63 15.08
C ILE A 6 29.19 13.45 15.19
N SER A 7 28.36 13.45 16.23
CA SER A 7 27.17 12.59 16.29
C SER A 7 26.26 13.05 15.15
N ASN A 8 26.08 12.19 14.15
CA ASN A 8 25.10 12.37 13.12
C ASN A 8 23.75 11.97 13.71
N ASP A 9 23.19 12.87 14.55
CA ASP A 9 21.82 12.74 15.04
C ASP A 9 20.86 12.97 13.84
N SER A 10 20.72 11.94 13.02
CA SER A 10 19.50 11.79 12.23
C SER A 10 18.39 11.63 13.28
N GLU A 11 17.56 12.66 13.46
CA GLU A 11 16.39 12.60 14.36
C GLU A 11 15.55 11.37 13.94
N GLU A 12 15.64 10.30 14.72
CA GLU A 12 14.75 9.14 14.55
C GLU A 12 13.32 9.63 14.81
N LEU A 13 12.42 9.38 13.85
CA LEU A 13 11.02 9.73 13.99
C LEU A 13 10.44 9.05 15.23
N SER A 14 9.84 9.81 16.11
CA SER A 14 9.09 9.21 17.22
C SER A 14 7.86 8.46 16.70
N HIS A 15 7.36 7.48 17.47
CA HIS A 15 6.15 6.71 17.14
C HIS A 15 4.97 7.61 16.73
N SER A 16 4.70 8.68 17.48
CA SER A 16 3.60 9.61 17.13
C SER A 16 3.87 10.39 15.85
N GLN A 17 5.10 10.79 15.57
CA GLN A 17 5.50 11.45 14.33
C GLN A 17 5.36 10.49 13.14
N PHE A 18 5.77 9.24 13.30
CA PHE A 18 5.60 8.21 12.28
C PHE A 18 4.12 8.01 11.92
N LEU A 19 3.26 7.74 12.89
CA LEU A 19 1.82 7.55 12.65
C LEU A 19 1.17 8.80 12.04
N THR A 20 1.54 10.00 12.50
CA THR A 20 1.02 11.25 11.96
C THR A 20 1.46 11.46 10.51
N THR A 21 2.73 11.18 10.20
CA THR A 21 3.26 11.31 8.83
C THR A 21 2.55 10.38 7.87
N VAL A 22 2.36 9.10 8.26
CA VAL A 22 1.61 8.14 7.43
C VAL A 22 0.16 8.59 7.25
N ALA A 23 -0.52 8.99 8.34
CA ALA A 23 -1.91 9.45 8.25
C ALA A 23 -2.08 10.70 7.35
N LEU A 24 -1.13 11.64 7.40
CA LEU A 24 -1.14 12.82 6.53
C LEU A 24 -0.86 12.46 5.07
N PHE A 25 0.08 11.54 4.84
CA PHE A 25 0.39 11.06 3.48
C PHE A 25 -0.82 10.34 2.88
N GLU A 26 -1.34 9.33 3.55
CA GLU A 26 -2.50 8.56 3.10
C GLU A 26 -3.76 9.44 2.95
N GLY A 27 -4.01 10.32 3.92
CA GLY A 27 -5.08 11.30 3.83
C GLY A 27 -4.93 12.24 2.64
N GLY A 28 -3.68 12.62 2.30
CA GLY A 28 -3.37 13.41 1.11
C GLY A 28 -3.71 12.67 -0.19
N LEU A 29 -3.41 11.37 -0.28
CA LEU A 29 -3.79 10.52 -1.42
C LEU A 29 -5.31 10.47 -1.58
N LEU A 30 -6.03 10.31 -0.48
CA LEU A 30 -7.49 10.28 -0.49
C LEU A 30 -8.08 11.61 -0.96
N VAL A 31 -7.55 12.74 -0.45
CA VAL A 31 -7.95 14.08 -0.90
C VAL A 31 -7.68 14.26 -2.39
N ALA A 32 -6.51 13.82 -2.89
CA ALA A 32 -6.16 13.87 -4.31
C ALA A 32 -7.14 13.04 -5.17
N ALA A 33 -7.54 11.85 -4.69
CA ALA A 33 -8.52 11.00 -5.38
C ALA A 33 -9.88 11.70 -5.51
N PHE A 34 -10.41 12.26 -4.42
CA PHE A 34 -11.71 12.91 -4.43
C PHE A 34 -11.69 14.24 -5.20
N LEU A 35 -10.63 15.03 -5.06
CA LEU A 35 -10.47 16.28 -5.81
C LEU A 35 -10.34 16.01 -7.32
N GLY A 36 -9.49 15.05 -7.71
CA GLY A 36 -9.36 14.61 -9.10
C GLY A 36 -10.67 14.02 -9.63
N GLY A 37 -11.34 13.21 -8.84
CA GLY A 37 -12.64 12.63 -9.18
C GLY A 37 -13.72 13.66 -9.38
N TRP A 38 -13.73 14.72 -8.57
CA TRP A 38 -14.65 15.86 -8.74
C TRP A 38 -14.32 16.67 -10.00
N LEU A 39 -13.05 17.00 -10.23
CA LEU A 39 -12.60 17.79 -11.38
C LEU A 39 -12.81 17.07 -12.73
N LEU A 40 -12.66 15.73 -12.75
CA LEU A 40 -12.72 14.92 -13.97
C LEU A 40 -13.99 14.08 -14.09
N GLU A 41 -14.99 14.38 -13.27
CA GLU A 41 -16.32 13.71 -13.26
C GLU A 41 -16.19 12.18 -13.17
N CYS A 42 -15.28 11.70 -12.30
CA CYS A 42 -15.00 10.29 -12.07
C CYS A 42 -14.96 9.98 -10.56
N PRO A 43 -16.12 9.79 -9.92
CA PRO A 43 -16.16 9.53 -8.48
C PRO A 43 -15.32 8.31 -8.11
N PRO A 44 -14.32 8.43 -7.21
CA PRO A 44 -13.36 7.36 -6.93
C PRO A 44 -13.96 6.15 -6.20
N THR A 45 -15.14 6.31 -5.64
CA THR A 45 -15.89 5.24 -4.93
C THR A 45 -17.09 4.72 -5.73
N ALA A 46 -17.19 5.05 -7.03
CA ALA A 46 -18.35 4.68 -7.86
C ALA A 46 -18.56 3.15 -7.93
N THR A 47 -17.49 2.37 -7.84
CA THR A 47 -17.54 0.90 -7.86
C THR A 47 -17.46 0.27 -6.47
N LEU A 48 -17.43 1.05 -5.39
CA LEU A 48 -17.37 0.52 -4.03
C LEU A 48 -18.78 0.14 -3.54
N SER A 49 -19.00 -1.13 -3.34
CA SER A 49 -20.23 -1.66 -2.73
C SER A 49 -19.90 -2.73 -1.69
N TRP A 50 -20.69 -2.81 -0.63
CA TRP A 50 -20.51 -3.86 0.36
C TRP A 50 -21.10 -5.17 -0.15
N SER A 51 -20.25 -6.19 -0.24
CA SER A 51 -20.61 -7.56 -0.62
C SER A 51 -19.78 -8.55 0.21
N LEU A 52 -20.42 -9.53 0.83
CA LEU A 52 -19.72 -10.58 1.58
C LEU A 52 -18.93 -11.50 0.63
N GLU A 53 -19.42 -11.70 -0.59
CA GLU A 53 -18.76 -12.48 -1.62
C GLU A 53 -17.46 -11.79 -2.05
N ASP A 54 -17.51 -10.50 -2.37
CA ASP A 54 -16.33 -9.72 -2.80
C ASP A 54 -15.31 -9.56 -1.67
N PHE A 55 -15.77 -9.39 -0.44
CA PHE A 55 -14.90 -9.44 0.73
C PHE A 55 -14.18 -10.79 0.81
N GLY A 56 -14.91 -11.91 0.60
CA GLY A 56 -14.35 -13.25 0.57
C GLY A 56 -13.37 -13.47 -0.58
N LEU A 57 -13.63 -12.93 -1.77
CA LEU A 57 -12.69 -12.94 -2.90
C LEU A 57 -11.41 -12.19 -2.58
N GLY A 58 -11.49 -11.01 -1.97
CA GLY A 58 -10.33 -10.25 -1.48
C GLY A 58 -9.50 -11.04 -0.47
N LEU A 59 -10.16 -11.76 0.46
CA LEU A 59 -9.48 -12.63 1.41
C LEU A 59 -8.75 -13.80 0.73
N LEU A 60 -9.37 -14.45 -0.27
CA LEU A 60 -8.76 -15.54 -1.02
C LEU A 60 -7.57 -15.07 -1.89
N ALA A 61 -7.63 -13.85 -2.41
CA ALA A 61 -6.59 -13.27 -3.24
C ALA A 61 -5.22 -13.19 -2.54
N ILE A 62 -5.20 -13.04 -1.20
CA ILE A 62 -3.95 -13.00 -0.42
C ILE A 62 -3.19 -14.33 -0.48
N CYS A 63 -3.91 -15.45 -0.54
CA CYS A 63 -3.29 -16.78 -0.52
C CYS A 63 -2.35 -16.99 -1.73
N ALA A 64 -2.60 -16.30 -2.85
CA ALA A 64 -1.78 -16.38 -4.05
C ALA A 64 -0.43 -15.62 -3.91
N LEU A 65 -0.34 -14.61 -3.02
CA LEU A 65 0.82 -13.72 -2.92
C LEU A 65 1.87 -14.17 -1.88
N SER A 66 1.49 -14.95 -0.87
CA SER A 66 2.22 -15.05 0.40
C SER A 66 3.61 -15.73 0.36
N ASN A 67 3.97 -16.48 -0.69
CA ASN A 67 5.15 -17.38 -0.68
C ASN A 67 6.21 -17.14 -1.75
N SER A 68 6.16 -16.04 -2.52
CA SER A 68 7.16 -15.79 -3.57
C SER A 68 8.49 -15.29 -3.01
N GLU A 69 9.61 -15.60 -3.69
CA GLU A 69 10.94 -15.07 -3.35
C GLU A 69 10.99 -13.54 -3.45
N ALA A 70 10.19 -12.95 -4.33
CA ALA A 70 10.03 -11.50 -4.43
C ALA A 70 9.47 -10.90 -3.13
N MET A 71 8.45 -11.51 -2.54
CA MET A 71 7.87 -11.07 -1.27
C MET A 71 8.85 -11.18 -0.10
N LYS A 72 9.72 -12.18 -0.10
CA LYS A 72 10.79 -12.30 0.91
C LYS A 72 11.78 -11.13 0.83
N LYS A 73 12.16 -10.70 -0.38
CA LYS A 73 13.05 -9.55 -0.59
C LYS A 73 12.40 -8.23 -0.16
N ILE A 74 11.11 -8.04 -0.48
CA ILE A 74 10.34 -6.86 -0.02
C ILE A 74 10.31 -6.82 1.51
N ARG A 75 9.98 -7.91 2.17
CA ARG A 75 9.96 -7.98 3.64
C ARG A 75 11.33 -7.70 4.26
N ALA A 76 12.41 -8.21 3.68
CA ALA A 76 13.76 -7.91 4.17
C ALA A 76 14.05 -6.41 4.07
N PHE A 77 13.73 -5.78 2.95
CA PHE A 77 13.88 -4.33 2.78
C PHE A 77 13.02 -3.54 3.78
N GLN A 78 11.74 -3.89 3.92
CA GLN A 78 10.84 -3.23 4.89
C GLN A 78 11.34 -3.41 6.33
N ARG A 79 11.80 -4.63 6.71
CA ARG A 79 12.38 -4.88 8.03
C ARG A 79 13.56 -3.94 8.33
N ASP A 80 14.45 -3.78 7.37
CA ASP A 80 15.67 -2.98 7.54
C ASP A 80 15.38 -1.47 7.52
N THR A 81 14.26 -1.06 6.90
CA THR A 81 13.87 0.36 6.74
C THR A 81 12.91 0.83 7.82
N ILE A 82 11.84 0.07 8.10
CA ILE A 82 10.75 0.49 9.00
C ILE A 82 10.56 -0.44 10.20
N GLY A 83 11.37 -1.51 10.32
CA GLY A 83 11.21 -2.49 11.41
C GLY A 83 11.31 -1.87 12.80
N HIS A 84 12.20 -0.89 13.01
CA HIS A 84 12.34 -0.17 14.27
C HIS A 84 11.11 0.68 14.60
N LEU A 85 10.49 1.32 13.60
CA LEU A 85 9.26 2.11 13.78
C LEU A 85 8.06 1.20 14.10
N LEU A 86 7.98 0.04 13.43
CA LEU A 86 6.94 -0.96 13.71
C LEU A 86 7.10 -1.61 15.10
N ASP A 87 8.33 -1.68 15.64
CA ASP A 87 8.58 -2.26 16.98
C ASP A 87 7.97 -1.41 18.10
N GLU A 88 7.85 -0.11 17.89
CA GLU A 88 7.15 0.81 18.78
C GLU A 88 5.62 0.74 18.64
N CYS A 89 5.11 0.18 17.53
CA CYS A 89 3.69 0.08 17.23
C CYS A 89 3.01 -1.02 18.05
N ARG A 90 1.78 -0.74 18.47
CA ARG A 90 0.85 -1.72 19.03
C ARG A 90 0.14 -2.45 17.89
N TRP A 91 -0.48 -3.58 18.19
CA TRP A 91 -1.18 -4.36 17.16
C TRP A 91 -2.27 -3.56 16.41
N TYR A 92 -2.97 -2.67 17.09
CA TYR A 92 -4.01 -1.84 16.48
C TYR A 92 -3.43 -0.72 15.60
N ASP A 93 -2.22 -0.24 15.89
CA ASP A 93 -1.51 0.72 15.02
C ASP A 93 -1.16 0.04 13.69
N ILE A 94 -0.73 -1.22 13.73
CA ILE A 94 -0.45 -2.03 12.52
C ILE A 94 -1.71 -2.20 11.68
N VAL A 95 -2.84 -2.54 12.33
CA VAL A 95 -4.13 -2.66 11.63
C VAL A 95 -4.56 -1.32 11.02
N LEU A 96 -4.40 -0.22 11.77
CA LEU A 96 -4.73 1.12 11.27
C LEU A 96 -3.87 1.53 10.08
N LEU A 97 -2.55 1.32 10.13
CA LEU A 97 -1.62 1.61 9.04
C LEU A 97 -2.01 0.84 7.78
N ALA A 98 -2.29 -0.46 7.91
CA ALA A 98 -2.68 -1.31 6.81
C ALA A 98 -4.06 -0.91 6.22
N LEU A 99 -5.01 -0.52 7.06
CA LEU A 99 -6.31 0.00 6.62
C LEU A 99 -6.16 1.33 5.87
N LEU A 100 -5.33 2.24 6.38
CA LEU A 100 -5.09 3.52 5.71
C LEU A 100 -4.48 3.29 4.33
N ALA A 101 -3.40 2.51 4.23
CA ALA A 101 -2.77 2.20 2.94
C ALA A 101 -3.76 1.50 2.00
N GLY A 102 -4.37 0.39 2.42
CA GLY A 102 -5.27 -0.39 1.59
C GLY A 102 -6.51 0.37 1.12
N VAL A 103 -7.04 1.30 1.92
CA VAL A 103 -8.20 2.12 1.51
C VAL A 103 -7.76 3.31 0.66
N CYS A 104 -6.82 4.13 1.14
CA CYS A 104 -6.49 5.40 0.49
C CYS A 104 -5.81 5.18 -0.86
N GLU A 105 -4.89 4.22 -0.93
CA GLU A 105 -4.20 3.89 -2.17
C GLU A 105 -5.12 3.24 -3.20
N GLU A 106 -5.98 2.29 -2.78
CA GLU A 106 -6.91 1.67 -3.73
C GLU A 106 -7.95 2.67 -4.25
N VAL A 107 -8.44 3.57 -3.42
CA VAL A 107 -9.36 4.64 -3.83
C VAL A 107 -8.67 5.58 -4.84
N LEU A 108 -7.39 5.92 -4.65
CA LEU A 108 -6.66 6.76 -5.60
C LEU A 108 -6.33 6.00 -6.90
N PHE A 109 -5.67 4.84 -6.79
CA PHE A 109 -5.09 4.17 -7.97
C PHE A 109 -6.12 3.38 -8.76
N ARG A 110 -7.05 2.65 -8.10
CA ARG A 110 -8.06 1.81 -8.76
C ARG A 110 -9.40 2.50 -8.87
N GLY A 111 -9.82 3.19 -7.81
CA GLY A 111 -11.09 3.89 -7.79
C GLY A 111 -11.12 5.14 -8.66
N PHE A 112 -10.02 5.91 -8.71
CA PHE A 112 -9.94 7.13 -9.51
C PHE A 112 -9.09 6.95 -10.77
N LEU A 113 -7.77 6.79 -10.62
CA LEU A 113 -6.83 6.89 -11.74
C LEU A 113 -7.09 5.83 -12.81
N PHE A 114 -7.22 4.56 -12.43
CA PHE A 114 -7.50 3.47 -13.35
C PHE A 114 -8.87 3.65 -14.03
N LEU A 115 -9.94 3.89 -13.26
CA LEU A 115 -11.29 4.04 -13.82
C LEU A 115 -11.43 5.29 -14.71
N TRP A 116 -10.70 6.36 -14.40
CA TRP A 116 -10.66 7.54 -15.27
C TRP A 116 -9.95 7.23 -16.59
N LEU A 117 -8.79 6.60 -16.56
CA LEU A 117 -7.98 6.28 -17.74
C LEU A 117 -8.64 5.22 -18.63
N VAL A 118 -9.39 4.26 -18.05
CA VAL A 118 -10.04 3.19 -18.84
C VAL A 118 -11.09 3.74 -19.82
N ARG A 119 -11.62 4.93 -19.56
CA ARG A 119 -12.52 5.65 -20.48
C ARG A 119 -11.87 5.96 -21.83
N PHE A 120 -10.55 6.07 -21.86
CA PHE A 120 -9.77 6.39 -23.05
C PHE A 120 -9.14 5.14 -23.66
N ASN A 121 -8.46 4.35 -22.84
CA ASN A 121 -7.80 3.12 -23.29
C ASN A 121 -7.46 2.21 -22.09
N SER A 122 -7.88 0.96 -22.13
CA SER A 122 -7.67 0.00 -21.06
C SER A 122 -6.19 -0.39 -20.85
N VAL A 123 -5.41 -0.46 -21.92
CA VAL A 123 -3.97 -0.77 -21.83
C VAL A 123 -3.23 0.39 -21.17
N ILE A 124 -3.52 1.62 -21.58
CA ILE A 124 -2.94 2.82 -20.96
C ILE A 124 -3.34 2.90 -19.49
N ALA A 125 -4.59 2.61 -19.17
CA ALA A 125 -5.09 2.61 -17.79
C ALA A 125 -4.28 1.63 -16.91
N VAL A 126 -4.10 0.40 -17.36
CA VAL A 126 -3.31 -0.60 -16.64
C VAL A 126 -1.87 -0.15 -16.48
N LEU A 127 -1.22 0.29 -17.55
CA LEU A 127 0.20 0.67 -17.50
C LEU A 127 0.41 1.90 -16.60
N VAL A 128 -0.33 2.98 -16.84
CA VAL A 128 -0.11 4.26 -16.13
C VAL A 128 -0.46 4.15 -14.65
N SER A 129 -1.59 3.52 -14.28
CA SER A 129 -1.97 3.40 -12.87
C SER A 129 -0.98 2.56 -12.07
N ASN A 130 -0.45 1.48 -12.66
CA ASN A 130 0.48 0.59 -11.95
C ASN A 130 1.92 1.12 -11.95
N LEU A 131 2.35 1.83 -12.99
CA LEU A 131 3.63 2.56 -12.96
C LEU A 131 3.60 3.70 -11.96
N ALA A 132 2.49 4.44 -11.86
CA ALA A 132 2.32 5.49 -10.85
C ALA A 132 2.33 4.90 -9.43
N PHE A 133 1.64 3.76 -9.21
CA PHE A 133 1.68 3.03 -7.95
C PHE A 133 3.10 2.59 -7.59
N GLY A 134 3.83 2.00 -8.52
CA GLY A 134 5.23 1.61 -8.32
C GLY A 134 6.14 2.81 -8.06
N ALA A 135 5.94 3.94 -8.74
CA ALA A 135 6.71 5.16 -8.54
C ALA A 135 6.47 5.78 -7.14
N ALA A 136 5.23 5.73 -6.65
CA ALA A 136 4.91 6.16 -5.28
C ALA A 136 5.63 5.32 -4.20
N HIS A 137 5.97 4.06 -4.53
CA HIS A 137 6.68 3.13 -3.65
C HIS A 137 8.20 3.04 -3.94
N ALA A 138 8.74 3.85 -4.82
CA ALA A 138 10.12 3.71 -5.32
C ALA A 138 11.20 4.22 -4.32
N ALA A 139 11.13 3.83 -3.05
CA ALA A 139 12.23 4.05 -2.10
C ALA A 139 13.55 3.39 -2.59
N THR A 140 13.43 2.28 -3.34
CA THR A 140 14.48 1.73 -4.19
C THR A 140 13.87 1.33 -5.54
N PRO A 141 14.66 1.27 -6.65
CA PRO A 141 14.14 0.84 -7.95
C PRO A 141 13.50 -0.56 -7.90
N LEU A 142 14.12 -1.49 -7.15
CA LEU A 142 13.59 -2.83 -6.99
C LEU A 142 12.24 -2.82 -6.26
N TYR A 143 12.11 -2.03 -5.18
CA TYR A 143 10.88 -1.93 -4.42
C TYR A 143 9.75 -1.34 -5.28
N GLY A 144 10.03 -0.27 -6.04
CA GLY A 144 9.06 0.32 -6.98
C GLY A 144 8.60 -0.66 -8.06
N ILE A 145 9.52 -1.44 -8.64
CA ILE A 145 9.17 -2.48 -9.64
C ILE A 145 8.26 -3.54 -9.01
N MET A 146 8.60 -4.03 -7.82
CA MET A 146 7.80 -5.03 -7.12
C MET A 146 6.42 -4.49 -6.73
N ALA A 147 6.34 -3.24 -6.29
CA ALA A 147 5.07 -2.57 -6.01
C ALA A 147 4.22 -2.43 -7.29
N ALA A 148 4.83 -2.09 -8.44
CA ALA A 148 4.11 -2.04 -9.72
C ALA A 148 3.51 -3.40 -10.10
N PHE A 149 4.22 -4.51 -9.86
CA PHE A 149 3.68 -5.86 -10.06
C PHE A 149 2.57 -6.22 -9.08
N LEU A 150 2.70 -5.85 -7.81
CA LEU A 150 1.61 -5.99 -6.84
C LEU A 150 0.40 -5.15 -7.27
N GLY A 151 0.67 -3.93 -7.72
CA GLY A 151 -0.34 -3.05 -8.29
C GLY A 151 -1.08 -3.68 -9.46
N LEU A 152 -0.35 -4.30 -10.40
CA LEU A 152 -0.95 -5.00 -11.54
C LEU A 152 -1.86 -6.16 -11.09
N TYR A 153 -1.44 -6.91 -10.07
CA TYR A 153 -2.27 -7.95 -9.48
C TYR A 153 -3.58 -7.38 -8.91
N LEU A 154 -3.51 -6.30 -8.10
CA LEU A 154 -4.69 -5.65 -7.52
C LEU A 154 -5.61 -5.05 -8.62
N THR A 155 -5.03 -4.50 -9.69
CA THR A 155 -5.80 -4.04 -10.86
C THR A 155 -6.50 -5.19 -11.57
N ALA A 156 -5.85 -6.36 -11.67
CA ALA A 156 -6.46 -7.55 -12.29
C ALA A 156 -7.66 -8.05 -11.49
N LEU A 157 -7.64 -7.94 -10.16
CA LEU A 157 -8.78 -8.33 -9.31
C LEU A 157 -10.04 -7.52 -9.61
N ILE A 158 -9.90 -6.20 -9.83
CA ILE A 158 -11.06 -5.36 -10.17
C ILE A 158 -11.44 -5.47 -11.65
N ALA A 159 -10.47 -5.66 -12.55
CA ALA A 159 -10.73 -5.72 -13.98
C ALA A 159 -11.31 -7.07 -14.45
N ALA A 160 -11.08 -8.14 -13.69
CA ALA A 160 -11.59 -9.49 -14.00
C ALA A 160 -13.06 -9.69 -13.59
N ASP A 161 -13.59 -8.84 -12.71
CA ASP A 161 -14.96 -8.92 -12.25
C ASP A 161 -15.93 -8.29 -13.27
N PRO A 162 -16.96 -9.00 -13.73
CA PRO A 162 -18.01 -8.44 -14.59
C PRO A 162 -18.74 -7.25 -13.96
N THR A 163 -18.79 -7.18 -12.63
CA THR A 163 -19.32 -6.10 -11.82
C THR A 163 -18.23 -5.50 -10.92
N PRO A 164 -17.30 -4.70 -11.47
CA PRO A 164 -16.11 -4.27 -10.77
C PRO A 164 -16.44 -3.71 -9.39
N ASN A 165 -15.86 -4.32 -8.33
CA ASN A 165 -16.04 -3.85 -6.95
C ASN A 165 -14.69 -3.52 -6.31
N LEU A 166 -14.51 -2.27 -5.91
CA LEU A 166 -13.30 -1.77 -5.26
C LEU A 166 -13.05 -2.45 -3.89
N LEU A 167 -14.07 -3.04 -3.28
CA LEU A 167 -13.93 -3.78 -2.03
C LEU A 167 -12.94 -4.94 -2.14
N ILE A 168 -12.89 -5.62 -3.30
CA ILE A 168 -11.98 -6.76 -3.53
C ILE A 168 -10.51 -6.37 -3.36
N PRO A 169 -9.95 -5.40 -4.13
CA PRO A 169 -8.56 -5.00 -3.97
C PRO A 169 -8.29 -4.29 -2.64
N ILE A 170 -9.23 -3.50 -2.08
CA ILE A 170 -9.09 -2.92 -0.73
C ILE A 170 -8.89 -4.03 0.31
N THR A 171 -9.72 -5.06 0.29
CA THR A 171 -9.62 -6.18 1.24
C THR A 171 -8.29 -6.93 1.06
N ALA A 172 -7.94 -7.27 -0.19
CA ALA A 172 -6.70 -7.98 -0.51
C ALA A 172 -5.47 -7.19 -0.05
N HIS A 173 -5.40 -5.89 -0.37
CA HIS A 173 -4.29 -5.01 -0.01
C HIS A 173 -4.17 -4.86 1.51
N THR A 174 -5.24 -4.44 2.19
CA THR A 174 -5.27 -4.27 3.66
C THR A 174 -4.79 -5.53 4.40
N LEU A 175 -5.31 -6.68 4.03
CA LEU A 175 -4.96 -7.93 4.70
C LEU A 175 -3.52 -8.38 4.36
N TYR A 176 -3.06 -8.13 3.12
CA TYR A 176 -1.67 -8.32 2.75
C TYR A 176 -0.75 -7.49 3.65
N ASP A 177 -1.03 -6.22 3.84
CA ASP A 177 -0.21 -5.31 4.65
C ASP A 177 -0.23 -5.68 6.14
N ILE A 178 -1.39 -6.08 6.70
CA ILE A 178 -1.45 -6.61 8.07
C ILE A 178 -0.49 -7.80 8.22
N ALA A 179 -0.54 -8.76 7.28
CA ALA A 179 0.33 -9.92 7.31
C ALA A 179 1.80 -9.54 7.10
N ALA A 180 2.09 -8.64 6.16
CA ALA A 180 3.44 -8.18 5.85
C ALA A 180 4.08 -7.47 7.06
N PHE A 181 3.38 -6.49 7.66
CA PHE A 181 3.88 -5.76 8.83
C PHE A 181 4.07 -6.66 10.05
N ALA A 182 3.15 -7.60 10.29
CA ALA A 182 3.31 -8.58 11.37
C ALA A 182 4.56 -9.48 11.16
N LEU A 183 4.83 -9.89 9.92
CA LEU A 183 6.01 -10.68 9.58
C LEU A 183 7.30 -9.85 9.68
N VAL A 184 7.30 -8.61 9.19
CA VAL A 184 8.41 -7.65 9.31
C VAL A 184 8.77 -7.45 10.78
N LEU A 185 7.78 -7.16 11.62
CA LEU A 185 7.97 -6.97 13.05
C LEU A 185 8.54 -8.23 13.74
N ARG A 186 7.99 -9.41 13.40
CA ARG A 186 8.49 -10.67 13.93
C ARG A 186 9.96 -10.90 13.55
N ASP A 187 10.30 -10.65 12.28
CA ASP A 187 11.64 -10.89 11.77
C ASP A 187 12.64 -9.85 12.33
N TYR A 188 12.21 -8.60 12.52
CA TYR A 188 12.99 -7.56 13.20
C TYR A 188 13.32 -7.95 14.66
N ARG A 189 12.30 -8.32 15.46
CA ARG A 189 12.49 -8.75 16.85
C ARG A 189 13.36 -9.99 17.02
N ARG A 190 13.38 -10.87 16.02
CA ARG A 190 14.28 -12.06 16.01
C ARG A 190 15.73 -11.70 15.80
N GLN A 191 16.03 -10.64 15.07
CA GLN A 191 17.41 -10.19 14.85
C GLN A 191 17.99 -9.43 16.05
N GLN A 192 17.13 -8.88 16.91
CA GLN A 192 17.55 -8.16 18.13
C GLN A 192 17.84 -9.10 19.32
N ARG A 193 17.51 -10.38 19.21
CA ARG A 193 17.77 -11.43 20.23
C ARG A 193 19.09 -12.12 19.99
#